data_199c3217d03821ce30c8f6195e2a355d
#
_entry.id   199c3217d03821ce30c8f6195e2a355d
#
_cell.length_a   1.000
_cell.length_b   1.000
_cell.length_c   1.000
_cell.angle_alpha   90.00
_cell.angle_beta   90.00
_cell.angle_gamma   90.00
#
_symmetry.space_group_name_H-M   'P 1'
#
loop_
_entity.id
_entity.type
_entity.pdbx_description
1 polymer ?
#
loop_
_entity_poly.entity_id
_entity_poly.type
_entity_poly.pdbx_seq_one_letter_code
_entity_poly.pdbx_strand_id
1 'polypeptide(L)'
;GGLAYIDFRTFESVHGFFREYMQSVEQYYMNRYGANSKQAADSYHGLQAEPHVARYVFDSLLHSAGVEVLTNCRLYKAFVVSSGKRRVLKKAEFVNTKNDRTLTIESRVFIDATYEGDLMAAAGCDFRIGRESRSQYGELFAGKVFVKDGKFLLGSTGEADRAIQGYNFRICMTDSAEIGFPISKPEDYDRNTYLPLLQAIQRGQITAVSDQILKLRPIPNRKYDVNDKHLANSISLARPGWSWDWPEGDAVQRAAIFKRHLNYTLGFFYFLQNDSAIPATIQAEAKKLMLPKDEFRENNYFSPSLYVREGRRLKGLVTFTEQDCQQAPETVRGYLRKDAVAVGDYGLNSHGCDEPNTYHPGVRDGAFSFASSNLPYQVPYGVMVPEKLDGLLVPVAISSSHVGYSALRYEVIWTSLGQAAGIAAVQAIKKNRPLRAVDVGQVQQQLHAAGAI
;
A
#
# COMPACT_ATOMS: atom_id res chain seq x y z
N GLY A 1 -8.68 2.27 -3.06
CA GLY A 1 -7.31 2.46 -3.45
C GLY A 1 -6.70 1.31 -4.22
N GLY A 2 -5.68 0.63 -3.68
CA GLY A 2 -4.91 -0.38 -4.39
C GLY A 2 -5.70 -1.57 -4.94
N LEU A 3 -6.85 -1.87 -4.39
CA LEU A 3 -7.72 -2.98 -4.84
C LEU A 3 -8.46 -2.72 -6.16
N ALA A 4 -8.47 -1.50 -6.67
CA ALA A 4 -9.12 -1.21 -7.96
C ALA A 4 -8.37 -1.82 -9.15
N TYR A 5 -7.06 -1.91 -9.03
CA TYR A 5 -6.18 -2.57 -10.01
C TYR A 5 -5.02 -3.23 -9.28
N ILE A 6 -5.00 -4.56 -9.28
CA ILE A 6 -3.98 -5.36 -8.61
C ILE A 6 -2.83 -5.63 -9.56
N ASP A 7 -1.63 -5.20 -9.18
CA ASP A 7 -0.41 -5.63 -9.84
C ASP A 7 -0.11 -7.07 -9.41
N PHE A 8 0.10 -7.98 -10.36
CA PHE A 8 0.50 -9.36 -10.09
C PHE A 8 1.49 -9.82 -11.16
N ARG A 9 2.29 -10.81 -10.85
CA ARG A 9 3.21 -11.41 -11.80
C ARG A 9 2.65 -12.70 -12.37
N THR A 10 2.19 -13.58 -11.49
CA THR A 10 1.59 -14.85 -11.87
C THR A 10 0.33 -15.12 -11.06
N PHE A 11 -0.66 -15.80 -11.66
CA PHE A 11 -1.86 -16.22 -10.93
C PHE A 11 -1.54 -17.26 -9.84
N GLU A 12 -0.44 -17.99 -10.00
CA GLU A 12 0.03 -18.96 -9.02
C GLU A 12 0.51 -18.31 -7.72
N SER A 13 0.84 -17.02 -7.73
CA SER A 13 1.20 -16.27 -6.53
C SER A 13 -0.01 -15.73 -5.76
N VAL A 14 -1.21 -15.87 -6.31
CA VAL A 14 -2.46 -15.37 -5.71
C VAL A 14 -3.22 -16.54 -5.10
N HIS A 15 -3.25 -16.59 -3.75
CA HIS A 15 -3.74 -17.72 -2.99
C HIS A 15 -4.79 -17.33 -1.95
N GLY A 16 -5.38 -18.38 -1.33
CA GLY A 16 -6.18 -18.27 -0.12
C GLY A 16 -7.30 -17.25 -0.20
N PHE A 17 -7.45 -16.47 0.83
CA PHE A 17 -8.51 -15.47 0.95
C PHE A 17 -8.50 -14.41 -0.17
N PHE A 18 -7.32 -14.05 -0.70
CA PHE A 18 -7.29 -13.10 -1.81
C PHE A 18 -7.87 -13.70 -3.10
N ARG A 19 -7.65 -14.99 -3.36
CA ARG A 19 -8.30 -15.70 -4.47
C ARG A 19 -9.83 -15.77 -4.29
N GLU A 20 -10.31 -16.02 -3.07
CA GLU A 20 -11.74 -15.98 -2.75
C GLU A 20 -12.34 -14.59 -3.01
N TYR A 21 -11.64 -13.54 -2.60
CA TYR A 21 -12.01 -12.15 -2.92
C TYR A 21 -12.11 -11.93 -4.43
N MET A 22 -11.11 -12.32 -5.22
CA MET A 22 -11.12 -12.17 -6.67
C MET A 22 -12.32 -12.90 -7.31
N GLN A 23 -12.52 -14.17 -6.94
CA GLN A 23 -13.66 -14.95 -7.44
C GLN A 23 -14.99 -14.30 -7.11
N SER A 24 -15.11 -13.70 -5.92
CA SER A 24 -16.32 -12.97 -5.51
C SER A 24 -16.53 -11.69 -6.31
N VAL A 25 -15.46 -10.97 -6.65
CA VAL A 25 -15.52 -9.80 -7.55
C VAL A 25 -15.95 -10.20 -8.96
N GLU A 26 -15.33 -11.23 -9.54
CA GLU A 26 -15.70 -11.74 -10.87
C GLU A 26 -17.16 -12.17 -10.89
N GLN A 27 -17.60 -12.95 -9.87
CA GLN A 27 -18.97 -13.40 -9.75
C GLN A 27 -19.96 -12.26 -9.59
N TYR A 28 -19.61 -11.16 -8.91
CA TYR A 28 -20.44 -9.96 -8.83
C TYR A 28 -20.75 -9.41 -10.23
N TYR A 29 -19.73 -9.24 -11.07
CA TYR A 29 -19.94 -8.72 -12.44
C TYR A 29 -20.71 -9.70 -13.32
N MET A 30 -20.40 -10.99 -13.23
CA MET A 30 -21.13 -12.02 -13.98
C MET A 30 -22.61 -12.06 -13.61
N ASN A 31 -22.94 -11.98 -12.32
CA ASN A 31 -24.33 -11.98 -11.84
C ASN A 31 -25.08 -10.73 -12.25
N ARG A 32 -24.42 -9.57 -12.24
CA ARG A 32 -25.07 -8.29 -12.50
C ARG A 32 -25.20 -7.98 -13.98
N TYR A 33 -24.26 -8.37 -14.80
CA TYR A 33 -24.18 -7.96 -16.22
C TYR A 33 -24.19 -9.14 -17.19
N GLY A 34 -24.10 -10.36 -16.72
CA GLY A 34 -23.98 -11.58 -17.49
C GLY A 34 -22.55 -12.05 -17.66
N ALA A 35 -22.36 -13.39 -17.73
CA ALA A 35 -21.03 -14.01 -17.79
C ALA A 35 -20.18 -13.56 -19.01
N ASN A 36 -20.83 -13.25 -20.14
CA ASN A 36 -20.16 -12.81 -21.37
C ASN A 36 -20.16 -11.28 -21.55
N SER A 37 -20.47 -10.53 -20.49
CA SER A 37 -20.49 -9.07 -20.54
C SER A 37 -19.09 -8.48 -20.61
N LYS A 38 -19.01 -7.25 -21.16
CA LYS A 38 -17.77 -6.47 -21.13
C LYS A 38 -17.30 -6.22 -19.69
N GLN A 39 -18.21 -6.00 -18.76
CA GLN A 39 -17.89 -5.76 -17.35
C GLN A 39 -17.23 -6.98 -16.69
N ALA A 40 -17.72 -8.20 -16.97
CA ALA A 40 -17.10 -9.42 -16.49
C ALA A 40 -15.70 -9.59 -17.10
N ALA A 41 -15.52 -9.34 -18.39
CA ALA A 41 -14.23 -9.38 -19.06
C ALA A 41 -13.27 -8.31 -18.53
N ASP A 42 -13.74 -7.07 -18.34
CA ASP A 42 -12.94 -5.94 -17.81
C ASP A 42 -12.56 -6.15 -16.34
N SER A 43 -13.24 -7.01 -15.57
CA SER A 43 -12.85 -7.34 -14.21
C SER A 43 -11.56 -8.19 -14.15
N TYR A 44 -11.16 -8.74 -15.26
CA TYR A 44 -9.96 -9.56 -15.42
C TYR A 44 -9.79 -10.59 -14.29
N HIS A 45 -10.74 -11.53 -14.22
CA HIS A 45 -10.82 -12.55 -13.16
C HIS A 45 -10.88 -11.97 -11.74
N GLY A 46 -11.49 -10.79 -11.59
CA GLY A 46 -11.65 -10.12 -10.31
C GLY A 46 -10.43 -9.37 -9.78
N LEU A 47 -9.35 -9.29 -10.56
CA LEU A 47 -8.18 -8.48 -10.24
C LEU A 47 -8.42 -6.97 -10.44
N GLN A 48 -9.46 -6.63 -11.19
CA GLN A 48 -9.83 -5.25 -11.50
C GLN A 48 -11.26 -5.01 -11.03
N ALA A 49 -11.44 -4.09 -10.11
CA ALA A 49 -12.73 -3.83 -9.49
C ALA A 49 -13.00 -2.33 -9.38
N GLU A 50 -14.24 -1.95 -9.57
CA GLU A 50 -14.69 -0.63 -9.12
C GLU A 50 -14.56 -0.53 -7.59
N PRO A 51 -14.15 0.63 -7.02
CA PRO A 51 -13.95 0.75 -5.57
C PRO A 51 -15.15 0.34 -4.73
N HIS A 52 -16.37 0.69 -5.17
CA HIS A 52 -17.60 0.31 -4.45
C HIS A 52 -17.87 -1.21 -4.51
N VAL A 53 -17.47 -1.89 -5.61
CA VAL A 53 -17.59 -3.35 -5.74
C VAL A 53 -16.58 -4.05 -4.83
N ALA A 54 -15.33 -3.58 -4.81
CA ALA A 54 -14.33 -4.10 -3.88
C ALA A 54 -14.79 -3.99 -2.43
N ARG A 55 -15.35 -2.84 -2.03
CA ARG A 55 -15.94 -2.64 -0.71
C ARG A 55 -17.10 -3.60 -0.45
N TYR A 56 -18.04 -3.69 -1.38
CA TYR A 56 -19.20 -4.59 -1.26
C TYR A 56 -18.78 -6.05 -1.03
N VAL A 57 -17.77 -6.52 -1.78
CA VAL A 57 -17.27 -7.90 -1.66
C VAL A 57 -16.64 -8.12 -0.29
N PHE A 58 -15.77 -7.20 0.19
CA PHE A 58 -15.20 -7.33 1.53
C PHE A 58 -16.26 -7.30 2.61
N ASP A 59 -17.22 -6.37 2.56
CA ASP A 59 -18.31 -6.30 3.52
C ASP A 59 -19.13 -7.60 3.54
N SER A 60 -19.37 -8.20 2.36
CA SER A 60 -20.09 -9.48 2.22
C SER A 60 -19.31 -10.64 2.81
N LEU A 61 -18.01 -10.74 2.56
CA LEU A 61 -17.15 -11.80 3.09
C LEU A 61 -17.05 -11.71 4.63
N LEU A 62 -16.89 -10.51 5.18
CA LEU A 62 -16.84 -10.29 6.62
C LEU A 62 -18.18 -10.65 7.29
N HIS A 63 -19.29 -10.23 6.68
CA HIS A 63 -20.63 -10.56 7.17
C HIS A 63 -20.89 -12.06 7.16
N SER A 64 -20.54 -12.75 6.07
CA SER A 64 -20.69 -14.21 5.94
C SER A 64 -19.85 -14.98 6.96
N ALA A 65 -18.71 -14.44 7.34
CA ALA A 65 -17.83 -14.99 8.38
C ALA A 65 -18.28 -14.62 9.81
N GLY A 66 -19.38 -13.87 9.98
CA GLY A 66 -19.87 -13.42 11.30
C GLY A 66 -18.95 -12.43 11.99
N VAL A 67 -18.16 -11.67 11.23
CA VAL A 67 -17.24 -10.65 11.78
C VAL A 67 -18.02 -9.37 12.06
N GLU A 68 -17.97 -8.90 13.31
CA GLU A 68 -18.50 -7.59 13.68
C GLU A 68 -17.54 -6.48 13.22
N VAL A 69 -18.05 -5.56 12.41
CA VAL A 69 -17.27 -4.43 11.87
C VAL A 69 -17.67 -3.13 12.56
N LEU A 70 -16.76 -2.54 13.32
CA LEU A 70 -16.96 -1.26 14.00
C LEU A 70 -16.29 -0.14 13.21
N THR A 71 -17.11 0.74 12.61
CA THR A 71 -16.62 1.88 11.83
C THR A 71 -16.53 3.16 12.65
N ASN A 72 -15.82 4.17 12.13
CA ASN A 72 -15.62 5.46 12.80
C ASN A 72 -14.94 5.33 14.19
N CYS A 73 -14.13 4.33 14.38
CA CYS A 73 -13.39 4.07 15.61
C CYS A 73 -11.90 4.34 15.40
N ARG A 74 -11.37 5.35 16.04
CA ARG A 74 -9.95 5.68 16.04
C ARG A 74 -9.28 5.16 17.30
N LEU A 75 -8.14 4.50 17.17
CA LEU A 75 -7.34 4.05 18.29
C LEU A 75 -6.98 5.25 19.18
N TYR A 76 -7.21 5.10 20.47
CA TYR A 76 -6.86 6.10 21.49
C TYR A 76 -5.70 5.64 22.37
N LYS A 77 -5.77 4.40 22.90
CA LYS A 77 -4.77 3.90 23.85
C LYS A 77 -4.70 2.37 23.82
N ALA A 78 -3.49 1.85 24.06
CA ALA A 78 -3.26 0.43 24.30
C ALA A 78 -2.81 0.17 25.72
N PHE A 79 -3.19 -0.98 26.31
CA PHE A 79 -2.86 -1.34 27.68
C PHE A 79 -2.11 -2.65 27.70
N VAL A 80 -0.87 -2.58 28.15
CA VAL A 80 0.05 -3.69 28.26
C VAL A 80 0.23 -4.07 29.73
N VAL A 81 0.07 -5.35 30.03
CA VAL A 81 0.36 -5.92 31.33
C VAL A 81 1.75 -6.54 31.32
N SER A 82 2.55 -6.23 32.34
CA SER A 82 3.90 -6.76 32.50
C SER A 82 3.93 -7.76 33.67
N SER A 83 4.53 -8.93 33.42
CA SER A 83 4.80 -9.93 34.45
C SER A 83 6.26 -10.40 34.28
N GLY A 84 7.14 -9.90 35.13
CA GLY A 84 8.59 -10.06 34.95
C GLY A 84 9.05 -9.47 33.63
N LYS A 85 9.75 -10.27 32.81
CA LYS A 85 10.21 -9.86 31.46
C LYS A 85 9.14 -9.96 30.37
N ARG A 86 7.97 -10.53 30.69
CA ARG A 86 6.89 -10.73 29.71
C ARG A 86 5.96 -9.52 29.71
N ARG A 87 5.76 -8.95 28.53
CA ARG A 87 4.78 -7.88 28.26
C ARG A 87 3.70 -8.43 27.36
N VAL A 88 2.43 -8.19 27.66
CA VAL A 88 1.29 -8.72 26.90
C VAL A 88 0.27 -7.61 26.68
N LEU A 89 -0.13 -7.39 25.42
CA LEU A 89 -1.25 -6.51 25.11
C LEU A 89 -2.56 -7.19 25.54
N LYS A 90 -3.37 -6.51 26.34
CA LYS A 90 -4.61 -7.05 26.91
C LYS A 90 -5.85 -6.26 26.55
N LYS A 91 -5.68 -4.96 26.32
CA LYS A 91 -6.80 -4.07 26.10
C LYS A 91 -6.39 -2.94 25.17
N ALA A 92 -7.33 -2.49 24.34
CA ALA A 92 -7.20 -1.29 23.54
C ALA A 92 -8.47 -0.42 23.67
N GLU A 93 -8.31 0.86 23.71
CA GLU A 93 -9.39 1.85 23.73
C GLU A 93 -9.44 2.61 22.42
N PHE A 94 -10.66 2.80 21.95
CA PHE A 94 -10.96 3.53 20.72
C PHE A 94 -11.96 4.62 20.98
N VAL A 95 -11.84 5.74 20.28
CA VAL A 95 -12.82 6.83 20.29
C VAL A 95 -13.64 6.78 19.01
N ASN A 96 -14.96 6.77 19.16
CA ASN A 96 -15.85 6.91 18.03
C ASN A 96 -15.83 8.38 17.55
N THR A 97 -15.39 8.60 16.31
CA THR A 97 -15.15 9.92 15.74
C THR A 97 -16.43 10.71 15.42
N LYS A 98 -17.62 10.10 15.55
CA LYS A 98 -18.91 10.78 15.34
C LYS A 98 -19.55 11.30 16.63
N ASN A 99 -19.25 10.69 17.77
CA ASN A 99 -19.93 11.02 19.03
C ASN A 99 -19.00 11.04 20.24
N ASP A 100 -17.69 10.96 20.04
CA ASP A 100 -16.62 10.99 21.04
C ASP A 100 -16.73 9.93 22.15
N ARG A 101 -17.55 8.91 21.97
CA ARG A 101 -17.66 7.82 22.96
C ARG A 101 -16.46 6.90 22.86
N THR A 102 -15.95 6.52 24.03
CA THR A 102 -14.87 5.54 24.16
C THR A 102 -15.43 4.13 24.13
N LEU A 103 -14.82 3.29 23.30
CA LEU A 103 -15.04 1.85 23.26
C LEU A 103 -13.79 1.15 23.77
N THR A 104 -13.97 0.27 24.74
CA THR A 104 -12.90 -0.57 25.27
C THR A 104 -13.04 -1.99 24.73
N ILE A 105 -11.96 -2.53 24.17
CA ILE A 105 -11.88 -3.92 23.68
C ILE A 105 -10.82 -4.66 24.49
N GLU A 106 -11.22 -5.74 25.13
CA GLU A 106 -10.33 -6.71 25.78
C GLU A 106 -10.22 -7.98 24.92
N SER A 107 -9.01 -8.46 24.72
CA SER A 107 -8.78 -9.67 23.91
C SER A 107 -7.56 -10.44 24.36
N ARG A 108 -7.52 -11.72 24.01
CA ARG A 108 -6.33 -12.56 24.18
C ARG A 108 -5.28 -12.32 23.09
N VAL A 109 -5.73 -11.98 21.89
CA VAL A 109 -4.88 -11.66 20.74
C VAL A 109 -5.46 -10.47 19.99
N PHE A 110 -4.60 -9.54 19.63
CA PHE A 110 -4.87 -8.42 18.72
C PHE A 110 -4.09 -8.64 17.41
N ILE A 111 -4.64 -8.13 16.31
CA ILE A 111 -3.95 -8.09 15.02
C ILE A 111 -3.99 -6.64 14.54
N ASP A 112 -2.82 -6.02 14.40
CA ASP A 112 -2.67 -4.67 13.86
C ASP A 112 -2.48 -4.75 12.34
N ALA A 113 -3.57 -4.59 11.59
CA ALA A 113 -3.56 -4.55 10.13
C ALA A 113 -3.60 -3.11 9.59
N THR A 114 -3.25 -2.10 10.39
CA THR A 114 -3.11 -0.73 9.92
C THR A 114 -1.85 -0.56 9.07
N TYR A 115 -1.89 0.33 8.09
CA TYR A 115 -0.72 0.67 7.27
C TYR A 115 0.38 1.34 8.10
N GLU A 116 0.00 2.07 9.13
CA GLU A 116 0.89 2.86 9.99
C GLU A 116 1.47 2.07 11.17
N GLY A 117 0.89 0.92 11.54
CA GLY A 117 1.24 0.19 12.75
C GLY A 117 0.87 0.97 14.02
N ASP A 118 -0.33 1.58 14.04
CA ASP A 118 -0.72 2.47 15.13
C ASP A 118 -0.94 1.72 16.45
N LEU A 119 -1.55 0.53 16.43
CA LEU A 119 -1.73 -0.28 17.64
C LEU A 119 -0.39 -0.84 18.14
N MET A 120 0.48 -1.26 17.23
CA MET A 120 1.84 -1.71 17.51
C MET A 120 2.63 -0.61 18.27
N ALA A 121 2.59 0.62 17.76
CA ALA A 121 3.26 1.76 18.38
C ALA A 121 2.65 2.13 19.74
N ALA A 122 1.31 2.19 19.83
CA ALA A 122 0.60 2.49 21.08
C ALA A 122 0.84 1.41 22.16
N ALA A 123 1.07 0.17 21.77
CA ALA A 123 1.44 -0.93 22.68
C ALA A 123 2.94 -0.89 23.10
N GLY A 124 3.71 0.06 22.59
CA GLY A 124 5.12 0.25 22.92
C GLY A 124 6.01 -0.86 22.33
N CYS A 125 5.69 -1.36 21.15
CA CYS A 125 6.61 -2.19 20.37
C CYS A 125 7.74 -1.34 19.79
N ASP A 126 8.91 -1.92 19.64
CA ASP A 126 10.00 -1.30 18.89
C ASP A 126 9.68 -1.36 17.39
N PHE A 127 9.98 -0.30 16.68
CA PHE A 127 9.79 -0.19 15.23
C PHE A 127 10.92 0.62 14.57
N ARG A 128 10.90 0.65 13.25
CA ARG A 128 11.80 1.47 12.40
C ARG A 128 10.96 2.41 11.56
N ILE A 129 11.52 3.57 11.23
CA ILE A 129 11.02 4.52 10.22
C ILE A 129 12.22 4.99 9.42
N GLY A 130 12.00 5.27 8.14
CA GLY A 130 13.07 5.73 7.26
C GLY A 130 13.90 4.58 6.69
N ARG A 131 15.07 4.92 6.17
CA ARG A 131 15.95 3.98 5.49
C ARG A 131 17.11 3.58 6.39
N GLU A 132 17.40 2.28 6.42
CA GLU A 132 18.60 1.75 7.04
C GLU A 132 19.84 2.07 6.18
N SER A 133 21.03 2.13 6.81
CA SER A 133 22.27 2.22 6.04
C SER A 133 22.58 0.90 5.33
N ARG A 134 23.31 0.99 4.24
CA ARG A 134 23.81 -0.19 3.51
C ARG A 134 24.59 -1.15 4.41
N SER A 135 25.34 -0.63 5.37
CA SER A 135 26.16 -1.44 6.29
C SER A 135 25.32 -2.24 7.29
N GLN A 136 24.05 -1.85 7.54
CA GLN A 136 23.25 -2.49 8.58
C GLN A 136 22.84 -3.92 8.22
N TYR A 137 22.44 -4.14 6.96
CA TYR A 137 22.00 -5.46 6.46
C TYR A 137 22.77 -5.91 5.21
N GLY A 138 23.73 -5.12 4.71
CA GLY A 138 24.46 -5.42 3.47
C GLY A 138 23.59 -5.27 2.21
N GLU A 139 22.51 -4.53 2.28
CA GLU A 139 21.57 -4.34 1.18
C GLU A 139 22.11 -3.37 0.14
N LEU A 140 22.01 -3.73 -1.13
CA LEU A 140 22.57 -2.94 -2.23
C LEU A 140 21.86 -1.59 -2.40
N PHE A 141 20.53 -1.59 -2.25
CA PHE A 141 19.67 -0.42 -2.48
C PHE A 141 19.31 0.33 -1.20
N ALA A 142 19.95 0.02 -0.06
CA ALA A 142 19.70 0.69 1.20
C ALA A 142 20.24 2.12 1.27
N GLY A 143 19.59 2.92 2.12
CA GLY A 143 19.97 4.29 2.42
C GLY A 143 19.77 5.27 1.26
N LYS A 144 20.52 6.34 1.24
CA LYS A 144 20.46 7.37 0.21
C LYS A 144 21.06 6.87 -1.09
N VAL A 145 20.20 6.70 -2.13
CA VAL A 145 20.59 6.14 -3.43
C VAL A 145 19.89 6.82 -4.59
N PHE A 146 20.65 7.16 -5.62
CA PHE A 146 20.16 7.61 -6.92
C PHE A 146 20.44 6.52 -7.94
N VAL A 147 19.37 5.91 -8.48
CA VAL A 147 19.48 4.74 -9.37
C VAL A 147 18.86 5.05 -10.72
N LYS A 148 19.57 4.78 -11.80
CA LYS A 148 19.06 4.86 -13.15
C LYS A 148 19.60 3.68 -13.97
N ASP A 149 18.73 2.99 -14.67
CA ASP A 149 19.07 1.83 -15.50
C ASP A 149 19.91 0.77 -14.74
N GLY A 150 19.56 0.53 -13.47
CA GLY A 150 20.24 -0.39 -12.58
C GLY A 150 21.62 0.07 -12.05
N LYS A 151 22.05 1.30 -12.37
CA LYS A 151 23.33 1.85 -11.96
C LYS A 151 23.17 2.92 -10.89
N PHE A 152 24.09 2.92 -9.90
CA PHE A 152 24.17 3.99 -8.91
C PHE A 152 24.83 5.23 -9.53
N LEU A 153 24.24 6.39 -9.24
CA LEU A 153 24.69 7.67 -9.70
C LEU A 153 25.39 8.45 -8.57
N LEU A 154 26.09 9.51 -8.94
CA LEU A 154 26.79 10.40 -8.00
C LEU A 154 25.82 10.96 -6.94
N GLY A 155 26.25 10.94 -5.68
CA GLY A 155 25.42 11.30 -4.52
C GLY A 155 24.76 10.11 -3.83
N SER A 156 24.91 8.88 -4.37
CA SER A 156 24.50 7.66 -3.66
C SER A 156 25.51 7.33 -2.57
N THR A 157 25.16 7.56 -1.31
CA THR A 157 26.02 7.30 -0.15
C THR A 157 25.71 5.98 0.54
N GLY A 158 24.47 5.50 0.46
CA GLY A 158 24.00 4.36 1.21
C GLY A 158 23.84 4.62 2.71
N GLU A 159 23.86 5.88 3.14
CA GLU A 159 23.66 6.27 4.53
C GLU A 159 22.19 6.24 4.92
N ALA A 160 21.93 5.92 6.20
CA ALA A 160 20.61 5.91 6.78
C ALA A 160 20.03 7.32 6.89
N ASP A 161 18.70 7.43 6.77
CA ASP A 161 17.96 8.65 7.06
C ASP A 161 16.49 8.35 7.44
N ARG A 162 15.71 9.41 7.70
CA ARG A 162 14.29 9.27 8.04
C ARG A 162 13.35 9.24 6.82
N ALA A 163 13.87 9.29 5.62
CA ALA A 163 13.07 9.37 4.41
C ALA A 163 12.29 8.07 4.17
N ILE A 164 11.03 8.21 3.79
CA ILE A 164 10.13 7.13 3.39
C ILE A 164 9.61 7.36 1.98
N GLN A 165 9.07 6.32 1.37
CA GLN A 165 8.51 6.41 0.02
C GLN A 165 7.39 7.46 -0.06
N GLY A 166 7.41 8.30 -1.10
CA GLY A 166 6.39 9.31 -1.32
C GLY A 166 5.00 8.70 -1.53
N TYR A 167 3.99 9.32 -0.90
CA TYR A 167 2.59 8.91 -1.05
C TYR A 167 1.91 9.64 -2.20
N ASN A 168 0.84 9.05 -2.72
CA ASN A 168 -0.14 9.69 -3.57
C ASN A 168 -1.54 9.13 -3.28
N PHE A 169 -2.54 9.56 -4.03
CA PHE A 169 -3.81 8.84 -4.10
C PHE A 169 -3.79 7.81 -5.23
N ARG A 170 -4.45 6.68 -5.03
CA ARG A 170 -4.96 5.84 -6.12
C ARG A 170 -6.34 6.40 -6.45
N ILE A 171 -6.48 6.93 -7.66
CA ILE A 171 -7.65 7.73 -8.02
C ILE A 171 -8.52 6.90 -8.97
N CYS A 172 -9.82 6.80 -8.66
CA CYS A 172 -10.79 6.29 -9.61
C CYS A 172 -11.30 7.44 -10.47
N MET A 173 -11.18 7.32 -11.78
CA MET A 173 -11.68 8.31 -12.74
C MET A 173 -12.54 7.65 -13.81
N THR A 174 -13.33 8.44 -14.53
CA THR A 174 -14.16 8.00 -15.66
C THR A 174 -14.04 8.94 -16.83
N ASP A 175 -14.23 8.39 -18.03
CA ASP A 175 -14.40 9.16 -19.27
C ASP A 175 -15.87 9.23 -19.72
N SER A 176 -16.80 8.73 -18.93
CA SER A 176 -18.23 8.80 -19.18
C SER A 176 -18.80 10.13 -18.73
N ALA A 177 -19.28 10.95 -19.66
CA ALA A 177 -19.92 12.23 -19.34
C ALA A 177 -21.20 12.06 -18.49
N GLU A 178 -21.87 10.93 -18.56
CA GLU A 178 -23.09 10.63 -17.82
C GLU A 178 -22.86 10.58 -16.31
N ILE A 179 -21.81 9.86 -15.87
CA ILE A 179 -21.46 9.71 -14.45
C ILE A 179 -20.30 10.60 -14.03
N GLY A 180 -19.72 11.35 -14.96
CA GLY A 180 -18.55 12.20 -14.68
C GLY A 180 -18.92 13.43 -13.85
N PHE A 181 -18.09 13.73 -12.85
CA PHE A 181 -18.10 14.96 -12.07
C PHE A 181 -16.81 15.72 -12.35
N PRO A 182 -16.89 16.98 -12.84
CA PRO A 182 -15.71 17.74 -13.21
C PRO A 182 -14.86 18.10 -11.99
N ILE A 183 -13.56 18.19 -12.20
CA ILE A 183 -12.63 18.60 -11.15
C ILE A 183 -12.65 20.12 -11.06
N SER A 184 -13.00 20.63 -9.88
CA SER A 184 -13.00 22.05 -9.56
C SER A 184 -11.60 22.53 -9.15
N LYS A 185 -11.36 23.83 -9.30
CA LYS A 185 -10.15 24.48 -8.79
C LYS A 185 -10.08 24.32 -7.27
N PRO A 186 -9.02 23.70 -6.71
CA PRO A 186 -8.89 23.58 -5.26
C PRO A 186 -8.59 24.94 -4.61
N GLU A 187 -8.89 25.04 -3.32
CA GLU A 187 -8.77 26.28 -2.55
C GLU A 187 -7.36 26.87 -2.58
N ASP A 188 -6.35 26.02 -2.36
CA ASP A 188 -4.95 26.42 -2.29
C ASP A 188 -4.21 26.18 -3.63
N TYR A 189 -4.88 26.45 -4.77
CA TYR A 189 -4.28 26.26 -6.09
C TYR A 189 -3.20 27.30 -6.39
N ASP A 190 -1.96 26.84 -6.55
CA ASP A 190 -0.86 27.63 -7.09
C ASP A 190 -0.39 27.07 -8.43
N ARG A 191 -0.60 27.83 -9.50
CA ARG A 191 -0.16 27.53 -10.86
C ARG A 191 1.35 27.24 -10.96
N ASN A 192 2.16 27.95 -10.18
CA ASN A 192 3.61 27.86 -10.23
C ASN A 192 4.10 26.44 -9.87
N THR A 193 3.36 25.74 -9.01
CA THR A 193 3.64 24.34 -8.64
C THR A 193 3.73 23.43 -9.86
N TYR A 194 3.02 23.73 -10.95
CA TYR A 194 2.90 22.85 -12.13
C TYR A 194 3.71 23.34 -13.33
N LEU A 195 4.44 24.46 -13.22
CA LEU A 195 5.28 24.99 -14.30
C LEU A 195 6.35 24.02 -14.82
N PRO A 196 6.99 23.18 -13.97
CA PRO A 196 7.93 22.17 -14.48
C PRO A 196 7.26 21.17 -15.44
N LEU A 197 5.99 20.81 -15.23
CA LEU A 197 5.22 19.98 -16.16
C LEU A 197 4.97 20.72 -17.47
N LEU A 198 4.56 22.00 -17.40
CA LEU A 198 4.38 22.82 -18.59
C LEU A 198 5.67 22.92 -19.42
N GLN A 199 6.80 23.14 -18.76
CA GLN A 199 8.10 23.20 -19.44
C GLN A 199 8.45 21.88 -20.15
N ALA A 200 8.16 20.73 -19.54
CA ALA A 200 8.37 19.44 -20.18
C ALA A 200 7.46 19.23 -21.40
N ILE A 201 6.22 19.68 -21.32
CA ILE A 201 5.27 19.70 -22.46
C ILE A 201 5.77 20.62 -23.57
N GLN A 202 6.17 21.83 -23.25
CA GLN A 202 6.66 22.82 -24.23
C GLN A 202 7.96 22.40 -24.93
N ARG A 203 8.80 21.60 -24.25
CA ARG A 203 10.01 20.99 -24.83
C ARG A 203 9.71 19.73 -25.67
N GLY A 204 8.45 19.33 -25.82
CA GLY A 204 8.06 18.13 -26.54
C GLY A 204 8.43 16.80 -25.84
N GLN A 205 8.83 16.86 -24.58
CA GLN A 205 9.13 15.68 -23.77
C GLN A 205 7.85 14.92 -23.37
N ILE A 206 6.73 15.63 -23.35
CA ILE A 206 5.40 15.11 -23.02
C ILE A 206 4.45 15.60 -24.12
N THR A 207 3.78 14.64 -24.77
CA THR A 207 2.85 14.88 -25.88
C THR A 207 1.46 14.29 -25.65
N ALA A 208 1.28 13.50 -24.59
CA ALA A 208 0.02 12.85 -24.22
C ALA A 208 -0.13 12.75 -22.70
N VAL A 209 -1.35 12.60 -22.21
CA VAL A 209 -1.64 12.35 -20.77
C VAL A 209 -1.42 10.89 -20.46
N SER A 210 -2.03 9.99 -21.23
CA SER A 210 -1.93 8.54 -20.99
C SER A 210 -0.50 8.06 -21.24
N ASP A 211 -0.01 7.24 -20.33
CA ASP A 211 1.30 6.58 -20.34
C ASP A 211 2.54 7.50 -20.38
N GLN A 212 2.33 8.83 -20.40
CA GLN A 212 3.41 9.80 -20.26
C GLN A 212 3.32 10.60 -18.96
N ILE A 213 2.12 11.03 -18.56
CA ILE A 213 1.86 11.72 -17.30
C ILE A 213 1.25 10.79 -16.28
N LEU A 214 0.22 10.03 -16.69
CA LEU A 214 -0.57 9.14 -15.86
C LEU A 214 -0.60 7.73 -16.42
N LYS A 215 -0.63 6.74 -15.54
CA LYS A 215 -1.02 5.37 -15.87
C LYS A 215 -2.53 5.28 -15.76
N LEU A 216 -3.21 5.14 -16.86
CA LEU A 216 -4.65 4.91 -16.91
C LEU A 216 -4.90 3.40 -17.08
N ARG A 217 -5.36 2.75 -16.02
CA ARG A 217 -5.62 1.31 -15.99
C ARG A 217 -7.13 1.11 -16.05
N PRO A 218 -7.68 0.55 -17.15
CA PRO A 218 -9.12 0.35 -17.28
C PRO A 218 -9.62 -0.65 -16.25
N ILE A 219 -10.77 -0.34 -15.67
CA ILE A 219 -11.58 -1.19 -14.79
C ILE A 219 -13.02 -1.16 -15.29
N PRO A 220 -13.93 -2.03 -14.81
CA PRO A 220 -15.28 -2.08 -15.35
C PRO A 220 -16.01 -0.74 -15.38
N ASN A 221 -17.02 -0.65 -16.26
CA ASN A 221 -17.94 0.50 -16.40
C ASN A 221 -17.28 1.82 -16.82
N ARG A 222 -16.31 1.76 -17.76
CA ARG A 222 -15.60 2.94 -18.29
C ARG A 222 -14.92 3.77 -17.20
N LYS A 223 -14.42 3.08 -16.21
CA LYS A 223 -13.60 3.69 -15.15
C LYS A 223 -12.14 3.30 -15.31
N TYR A 224 -11.30 4.04 -14.63
CA TYR A 224 -9.84 3.85 -14.62
C TYR A 224 -9.32 3.92 -13.19
N ASP A 225 -8.44 3.00 -12.82
CA ASP A 225 -7.50 3.24 -11.74
C ASP A 225 -6.38 4.11 -12.29
N VAL A 226 -6.24 5.30 -11.72
CA VAL A 226 -5.25 6.29 -12.15
C VAL A 226 -4.12 6.35 -11.16
N ASN A 227 -2.92 6.05 -11.66
CA ASN A 227 -1.70 6.07 -10.88
C ASN A 227 -0.66 6.99 -11.53
N ASP A 228 0.35 7.32 -10.75
CA ASP A 228 1.50 8.08 -11.17
C ASP A 228 2.31 7.32 -12.23
N LYS A 229 2.63 7.97 -13.33
CA LYS A 229 3.70 7.53 -14.21
C LYS A 229 4.97 8.19 -13.72
N HIS A 230 5.92 7.39 -13.26
CA HIS A 230 7.24 7.88 -12.83
C HIS A 230 7.99 8.54 -14.00
N LEU A 231 7.52 9.66 -14.45
CA LEU A 231 8.30 10.48 -15.35
C LEU A 231 9.37 11.14 -14.51
N ALA A 232 10.58 10.81 -14.85
CA ALA A 232 11.79 11.21 -14.18
C ALA A 232 11.90 12.72 -13.95
N ASN A 233 11.09 13.58 -14.56
CA ASN A 233 11.61 14.88 -14.87
C ASN A 233 10.84 16.09 -14.36
N SER A 234 9.62 16.00 -13.89
CA SER A 234 8.98 17.26 -13.54
C SER A 234 8.05 17.20 -12.36
N ILE A 235 7.00 16.43 -12.47
CA ILE A 235 5.97 16.38 -11.44
C ILE A 235 5.42 14.97 -11.36
N SER A 236 5.37 14.44 -10.16
CA SER A 236 4.72 13.18 -9.84
C SER A 236 3.59 13.44 -8.87
N LEU A 237 2.55 12.64 -8.96
CA LEU A 237 1.51 12.60 -7.93
C LEU A 237 2.06 12.06 -6.60
N ALA A 238 3.10 11.22 -6.63
CA ALA A 238 3.82 10.79 -5.44
C ALA A 238 4.90 11.83 -5.09
N ARG A 239 4.58 12.72 -4.15
CA ARG A 239 5.48 13.79 -3.71
C ARG A 239 6.48 13.30 -2.68
N PRO A 240 7.79 13.22 -3.01
CA PRO A 240 8.84 12.91 -2.06
C PRO A 240 8.87 13.94 -0.93
N GLY A 241 9.30 13.53 0.27
CA GLY A 241 9.45 14.41 1.41
C GLY A 241 8.16 14.85 2.12
N TRP A 242 7.01 14.78 1.44
CA TRP A 242 5.76 15.32 1.98
C TRP A 242 5.10 14.42 3.03
N SER A 243 5.50 13.17 3.11
CA SER A 243 4.87 12.15 3.97
C SER A 243 5.75 11.70 5.13
N TRP A 244 6.95 12.28 5.32
CA TRP A 244 7.89 11.81 6.34
C TRP A 244 7.35 11.87 7.78
N ASP A 245 6.48 12.83 8.04
CA ASP A 245 5.86 13.01 9.37
C ASP A 245 4.55 12.22 9.53
N TRP A 246 4.05 11.57 8.48
CA TRP A 246 2.80 10.78 8.52
C TRP A 246 2.85 9.60 9.50
N PRO A 247 3.91 8.78 9.55
CA PRO A 247 3.91 7.60 10.42
C PRO A 247 3.73 7.94 11.91
N GLU A 248 4.35 9.02 12.39
CA GLU A 248 4.30 9.46 13.78
C GLU A 248 3.30 10.59 14.02
N GLY A 249 2.71 11.11 12.96
CA GLY A 249 1.75 12.21 13.04
C GLY A 249 0.48 11.85 13.80
N ASP A 250 0.01 12.79 14.60
CA ASP A 250 -1.32 12.71 15.18
C ASP A 250 -2.42 12.95 14.13
N ALA A 251 -3.68 12.93 14.55
CA ALA A 251 -4.82 13.11 13.65
C ALA A 251 -4.82 14.48 12.94
N VAL A 252 -4.35 15.52 13.60
CA VAL A 252 -4.29 16.90 13.05
C VAL A 252 -3.18 16.99 12.01
N GLN A 253 -2.00 16.45 12.32
CA GLN A 253 -0.87 16.41 11.40
C GLN A 253 -1.19 15.57 10.15
N ARG A 254 -1.77 14.38 10.33
CA ARG A 254 -2.18 13.52 9.20
C ARG A 254 -3.26 14.18 8.34
N ALA A 255 -4.23 14.88 8.96
CA ALA A 255 -5.23 15.64 8.22
C ALA A 255 -4.62 16.78 7.38
N ALA A 256 -3.64 17.49 7.92
CA ALA A 256 -2.91 18.54 7.19
C ALA A 256 -2.12 17.96 6.00
N ILE A 257 -1.40 16.83 6.20
CA ILE A 257 -0.68 16.13 5.14
C ILE A 257 -1.66 15.64 4.06
N PHE A 258 -2.79 15.04 4.48
CA PHE A 258 -3.85 14.61 3.56
C PHE A 258 -4.39 15.78 2.72
N LYS A 259 -4.76 16.91 3.36
CA LYS A 259 -5.27 18.10 2.67
C LYS A 259 -4.24 18.65 1.66
N ARG A 260 -2.96 18.68 2.04
CA ARG A 260 -1.87 19.11 1.15
C ARG A 260 -1.78 18.23 -0.11
N HIS A 261 -1.80 16.91 0.04
CA HIS A 261 -1.78 15.97 -1.09
C HIS A 261 -3.06 16.08 -1.94
N LEU A 262 -4.23 16.25 -1.32
CA LEU A 262 -5.50 16.41 -2.01
C LEU A 262 -5.50 17.66 -2.88
N ASN A 263 -5.16 18.82 -2.33
CA ASN A 263 -5.11 20.09 -3.06
C ASN A 263 -4.10 20.03 -4.22
N TYR A 264 -2.92 19.44 -3.98
CA TYR A 264 -1.94 19.20 -5.02
C TYR A 264 -2.48 18.32 -6.14
N THR A 265 -3.12 17.21 -5.80
CA THR A 265 -3.63 16.26 -6.79
C THR A 265 -4.78 16.87 -7.62
N LEU A 266 -5.75 17.50 -6.97
CA LEU A 266 -6.85 18.18 -7.66
C LEU A 266 -6.33 19.34 -8.51
N GLY A 267 -5.38 20.12 -8.00
CA GLY A 267 -4.74 21.20 -8.72
C GLY A 267 -3.96 20.74 -9.94
N PHE A 268 -3.35 19.56 -9.87
CA PHE A 268 -2.66 18.94 -11.00
C PHE A 268 -3.62 18.65 -12.17
N PHE A 269 -4.76 18.03 -11.91
CA PHE A 269 -5.78 17.80 -12.93
C PHE A 269 -6.40 19.10 -13.42
N TYR A 270 -6.72 20.02 -12.49
CA TYR A 270 -7.25 21.33 -12.85
C TYR A 270 -6.31 22.09 -13.79
N PHE A 271 -5.00 22.08 -13.52
CA PHE A 271 -3.98 22.69 -14.35
C PHE A 271 -3.97 22.09 -15.76
N LEU A 272 -3.91 20.76 -15.89
CA LEU A 272 -3.93 20.07 -17.19
C LEU A 272 -5.20 20.36 -17.99
N GLN A 273 -6.34 20.51 -17.31
CA GLN A 273 -7.65 20.69 -17.92
C GLN A 273 -7.95 22.16 -18.32
N ASN A 274 -7.34 23.14 -17.63
CA ASN A 274 -7.82 24.53 -17.73
C ASN A 274 -6.73 25.58 -18.02
N ASP A 275 -5.44 25.25 -17.87
CA ASP A 275 -4.38 26.24 -18.12
C ASP A 275 -4.25 26.51 -19.62
N SER A 276 -4.34 27.81 -20.01
CA SER A 276 -4.31 28.24 -21.41
C SER A 276 -2.97 27.97 -22.14
N ALA A 277 -1.89 27.69 -21.38
CA ALA A 277 -0.59 27.36 -21.96
C ALA A 277 -0.44 25.86 -22.27
N ILE A 278 -1.37 25.01 -21.84
CA ILE A 278 -1.40 23.59 -22.18
C ILE A 278 -1.90 23.43 -23.61
N PRO A 279 -1.21 22.67 -24.49
CA PRO A 279 -1.66 22.40 -25.86
C PRO A 279 -3.07 21.80 -25.89
N ALA A 280 -3.89 22.24 -26.84
CA ALA A 280 -5.29 21.84 -26.95
C ALA A 280 -5.52 20.32 -26.99
N THR A 281 -4.59 19.57 -27.59
CA THR A 281 -4.64 18.10 -27.66
C THR A 281 -4.50 17.45 -26.28
N ILE A 282 -3.52 17.88 -25.48
CA ILE A 282 -3.30 17.40 -24.10
C ILE A 282 -4.46 17.85 -23.21
N GLN A 283 -4.90 19.10 -23.34
CA GLN A 283 -6.02 19.63 -22.58
C GLN A 283 -7.32 18.85 -22.87
N ALA A 284 -7.59 18.52 -24.13
CA ALA A 284 -8.77 17.75 -24.53
C ALA A 284 -8.72 16.31 -24.00
N GLU A 285 -7.54 15.67 -23.96
CA GLU A 285 -7.34 14.36 -23.35
C GLU A 285 -7.58 14.42 -21.82
N ALA A 286 -6.98 15.41 -21.15
CA ALA A 286 -7.15 15.60 -19.71
C ALA A 286 -8.60 15.89 -19.30
N LYS A 287 -9.35 16.67 -20.10
CA LYS A 287 -10.77 16.99 -19.84
C LYS A 287 -11.71 15.79 -19.90
N LYS A 288 -11.30 14.69 -20.54
CA LYS A 288 -12.08 13.44 -20.51
C LYS A 288 -12.05 12.77 -19.15
N LEU A 289 -11.06 13.05 -18.32
CA LEU A 289 -10.89 12.44 -17.02
C LEU A 289 -11.69 13.19 -15.96
N MET A 290 -12.73 12.56 -15.43
CA MET A 290 -13.64 13.11 -14.43
C MET A 290 -13.75 12.15 -13.25
N LEU A 291 -14.21 12.66 -12.10
CA LEU A 291 -14.51 11.81 -10.94
C LEU A 291 -15.86 11.09 -11.15
N PRO A 292 -15.97 9.78 -10.89
CA PRO A 292 -17.24 9.07 -11.08
C PRO A 292 -18.20 9.33 -9.91
N LYS A 293 -19.41 9.81 -10.21
CA LYS A 293 -20.45 10.16 -9.20
C LYS A 293 -20.98 8.96 -8.39
N ASP A 294 -20.72 7.76 -8.84
CA ASP A 294 -21.11 6.53 -8.16
C ASP A 294 -20.03 5.94 -7.23
N GLU A 295 -18.86 6.59 -7.19
CA GLU A 295 -17.76 6.24 -6.26
C GLU A 295 -17.58 7.30 -5.17
N PHE A 296 -17.25 6.88 -3.96
CA PHE A 296 -16.86 7.76 -2.83
C PHE A 296 -17.82 8.96 -2.63
N ARG A 297 -19.12 8.72 -2.72
CA ARG A 297 -20.16 9.77 -2.63
C ARG A 297 -20.04 10.61 -1.38
N GLU A 298 -19.64 9.98 -0.27
CA GLU A 298 -19.43 10.60 1.04
C GLU A 298 -18.17 11.48 1.12
N ASN A 299 -17.30 11.43 0.10
CA ASN A 299 -16.05 12.18 0.04
C ASN A 299 -15.89 12.95 -1.29
N ASN A 300 -16.94 13.59 -1.75
CA ASN A 300 -16.95 14.38 -2.99
C ASN A 300 -16.43 13.62 -4.21
N TYR A 301 -16.75 12.32 -4.30
CA TYR A 301 -16.37 11.43 -5.40
C TYR A 301 -14.87 11.15 -5.51
N PHE A 302 -14.09 11.54 -4.50
CA PHE A 302 -12.64 11.35 -4.47
C PHE A 302 -12.22 10.31 -3.41
N SER A 303 -11.08 9.65 -3.63
CA SER A 303 -10.54 8.64 -2.70
C SER A 303 -10.39 9.22 -1.28
N PRO A 304 -10.94 8.56 -0.24
CA PRO A 304 -10.95 9.08 1.13
C PRO A 304 -9.62 8.89 1.87
N SER A 305 -8.64 8.22 1.27
CA SER A 305 -7.37 7.92 1.93
C SER A 305 -6.18 8.04 0.99
N LEU A 306 -5.05 8.46 1.54
CA LEU A 306 -3.76 8.33 0.86
C LEU A 306 -3.38 6.86 0.68
N TYR A 307 -2.68 6.56 -0.39
CA TYR A 307 -2.01 5.29 -0.58
C TYR A 307 -0.69 5.31 0.18
N VAL A 308 -0.75 4.81 1.42
CA VAL A 308 0.39 4.73 2.33
C VAL A 308 1.29 3.58 1.89
N ARG A 309 2.43 3.91 1.29
CA ARG A 309 3.37 2.90 0.78
C ARG A 309 4.28 2.33 1.85
N GLU A 310 4.61 3.13 2.82
CA GLU A 310 5.52 2.78 3.91
C GLU A 310 5.22 3.66 5.12
N GLY A 311 5.23 3.06 6.31
CA GLY A 311 5.06 3.74 7.57
C GLY A 311 6.09 3.25 8.57
N ARG A 312 5.63 2.97 9.80
CA ARG A 312 6.43 2.21 10.76
C ARG A 312 6.60 0.78 10.28
N ARG A 313 7.74 0.19 10.54
CA ARG A 313 8.06 -1.22 10.31
C ARG A 313 8.47 -1.85 11.64
N LEU A 314 7.75 -2.89 12.02
CA LEU A 314 7.97 -3.62 13.29
C LEU A 314 9.44 -4.02 13.46
N LYS A 315 9.93 -4.07 14.70
CA LYS A 315 11.06 -4.92 15.09
C LYS A 315 10.50 -6.24 15.59
N GLY A 316 10.44 -7.21 14.70
CA GLY A 316 9.92 -8.56 14.94
C GLY A 316 11.02 -9.59 15.18
N LEU A 317 10.59 -10.84 15.42
CA LEU A 317 11.52 -11.96 15.61
C LEU A 317 12.45 -12.20 14.41
N VAL A 318 11.98 -11.86 13.21
CA VAL A 318 12.73 -11.94 11.96
C VAL A 318 12.59 -10.60 11.24
N THR A 319 13.65 -10.08 10.65
CA THR A 319 13.62 -8.92 9.76
C THR A 319 13.77 -9.42 8.32
N PHE A 320 12.80 -9.12 7.47
CA PHE A 320 12.85 -9.40 6.04
C PHE A 320 13.67 -8.31 5.33
N THR A 321 14.58 -8.72 4.45
CA THR A 321 15.55 -7.84 3.80
C THR A 321 15.58 -8.04 2.30
N GLU A 322 16.35 -7.25 1.58
CA GLU A 322 16.61 -7.40 0.14
C GLU A 322 17.05 -8.82 -0.23
N GLN A 323 17.90 -9.44 0.60
CA GLN A 323 18.45 -10.78 0.35
C GLN A 323 17.35 -11.85 0.33
N ASP A 324 16.27 -11.67 1.08
CA ASP A 324 15.14 -12.60 1.09
C ASP A 324 14.35 -12.62 -0.25
N CYS A 325 14.49 -11.58 -1.07
CA CYS A 325 13.93 -11.50 -2.42
C CYS A 325 14.88 -12.00 -3.51
N GLN A 326 16.12 -12.31 -3.17
CA GLN A 326 17.15 -12.73 -4.15
C GLN A 326 16.99 -14.20 -4.53
N GLN A 327 17.53 -14.55 -5.67
CA GLN A 327 17.65 -15.93 -6.13
C GLN A 327 18.61 -16.70 -5.22
N ALA A 328 18.17 -17.85 -4.73
CA ALA A 328 19.03 -18.77 -4.02
C ALA A 328 20.07 -19.39 -5.01
N PRO A 329 21.33 -19.53 -4.61
CA PRO A 329 22.37 -20.09 -5.47
C PRO A 329 21.95 -21.40 -6.12
N GLU A 330 22.32 -21.57 -7.38
CA GLU A 330 22.05 -22.78 -8.18
C GLU A 330 20.57 -23.19 -8.30
N THR A 331 19.65 -22.23 -8.14
CA THR A 331 18.20 -22.46 -8.22
C THR A 331 17.54 -21.43 -9.16
N VAL A 332 16.25 -21.67 -9.46
CA VAL A 332 15.37 -20.74 -10.20
C VAL A 332 14.31 -20.08 -9.31
N ARG A 333 14.53 -20.05 -8.00
CA ARG A 333 13.59 -19.54 -6.98
C ARG A 333 14.33 -18.80 -5.86
N GLY A 334 13.59 -18.08 -5.02
CA GLY A 334 14.10 -17.50 -3.78
C GLY A 334 14.49 -18.56 -2.73
N TYR A 335 15.06 -18.10 -1.62
CA TYR A 335 15.42 -18.97 -0.50
C TYR A 335 14.20 -19.63 0.10
N LEU A 336 14.31 -20.94 0.44
CA LEU A 336 13.29 -21.64 1.20
C LEU A 336 13.37 -21.31 2.68
N ARG A 337 12.21 -21.05 3.27
CA ARG A 337 12.06 -20.79 4.70
C ARG A 337 11.25 -21.91 5.34
N LYS A 338 11.79 -22.50 6.42
CA LYS A 338 11.07 -23.54 7.19
C LYS A 338 9.81 -23.03 7.86
N ASP A 339 9.78 -21.73 8.15
CA ASP A 339 8.71 -21.01 8.84
C ASP A 339 7.91 -20.09 7.90
N ALA A 340 7.93 -20.37 6.60
CA ALA A 340 7.18 -19.61 5.61
C ALA A 340 5.67 -19.71 5.82
N VAL A 341 4.97 -18.57 5.78
CA VAL A 341 3.51 -18.49 5.92
C VAL A 341 2.85 -17.67 4.80
N ALA A 342 3.64 -17.14 3.89
CA ALA A 342 3.17 -16.51 2.67
C ALA A 342 4.24 -16.63 1.57
N VAL A 343 3.80 -16.48 0.32
CA VAL A 343 4.64 -16.41 -0.87
C VAL A 343 4.38 -15.08 -1.55
N GLY A 344 5.44 -14.43 -2.03
CA GLY A 344 5.36 -13.21 -2.81
C GLY A 344 6.16 -13.34 -4.10
N ASP A 345 5.73 -12.62 -5.13
CA ASP A 345 6.46 -12.51 -6.41
C ASP A 345 6.57 -11.05 -6.87
N TYR A 346 6.12 -10.11 -6.03
CA TYR A 346 6.23 -8.69 -6.30
C TYR A 346 7.69 -8.24 -6.17
N GLY A 347 8.19 -7.54 -7.19
CA GLY A 347 9.58 -7.11 -7.22
C GLY A 347 9.86 -5.95 -6.28
N LEU A 348 11.15 -5.72 -6.00
CA LEU A 348 11.61 -4.54 -5.30
C LEU A 348 11.15 -3.28 -6.05
N ASN A 349 10.31 -2.48 -5.40
CA ASN A 349 9.73 -1.29 -6.01
C ASN A 349 9.59 -0.17 -4.97
N SER A 350 10.58 0.70 -4.90
CA SER A 350 10.58 1.90 -4.06
C SER A 350 10.26 3.14 -4.88
N HIS A 351 9.26 3.88 -4.44
CA HIS A 351 9.00 5.24 -4.94
C HIS A 351 10.03 6.23 -4.36
N GLY A 352 10.24 7.35 -5.05
CA GLY A 352 11.17 8.38 -4.56
C GLY A 352 10.88 8.77 -3.11
N CYS A 353 11.92 8.74 -2.28
CA CYS A 353 11.87 9.06 -0.87
C CYS A 353 12.18 10.54 -0.63
N ASP A 354 13.05 11.11 -1.46
CA ASP A 354 13.41 12.52 -1.46
C ASP A 354 13.54 13.07 -2.89
N GLU A 355 13.66 14.38 -3.00
CA GLU A 355 13.80 15.09 -4.27
C GLU A 355 15.13 14.74 -4.97
N PRO A 356 15.25 14.98 -6.28
CA PRO A 356 16.49 14.81 -7.02
C PRO A 356 17.63 15.69 -6.47
N ASN A 357 18.86 15.23 -6.58
CA ASN A 357 20.01 16.07 -6.31
C ASN A 357 20.35 16.99 -7.51
N THR A 358 21.28 17.92 -7.30
CA THR A 358 21.70 18.88 -8.34
C THR A 358 22.44 18.23 -9.51
N TYR A 359 23.08 17.08 -9.30
CA TYR A 359 23.82 16.33 -10.33
C TYR A 359 22.88 15.57 -11.28
N HIS A 360 21.73 15.13 -10.75
CA HIS A 360 20.78 14.29 -11.48
C HIS A 360 19.34 14.78 -11.26
N PRO A 361 18.97 15.97 -11.81
CA PRO A 361 17.68 16.59 -11.51
C PRO A 361 16.46 15.79 -11.98
N GLY A 362 16.67 14.75 -12.78
CA GLY A 362 15.62 13.83 -13.23
C GLY A 362 15.57 12.49 -12.49
N VAL A 363 16.40 12.26 -11.46
CA VAL A 363 16.44 11.00 -10.71
C VAL A 363 16.18 11.26 -9.24
N ARG A 364 15.05 10.75 -8.73
CA ARG A 364 14.67 10.90 -7.32
C ARG A 364 15.50 9.99 -6.44
N ASP A 365 15.85 10.51 -5.27
CA ASP A 365 16.50 9.72 -4.23
C ASP A 365 15.60 8.58 -3.75
N GLY A 366 16.15 7.39 -3.64
CA GLY A 366 15.46 6.18 -3.18
C GLY A 366 14.46 5.57 -4.19
N ALA A 367 14.39 6.10 -5.42
CA ALA A 367 13.52 5.53 -6.45
C ALA A 367 14.24 4.39 -7.19
N PHE A 368 13.67 3.18 -7.12
CA PHE A 368 14.10 2.03 -7.92
C PHE A 368 12.92 1.09 -8.18
N SER A 369 12.98 0.35 -9.27
CA SER A 369 11.95 -0.64 -9.61
C SER A 369 12.55 -1.81 -10.37
N PHE A 370 12.44 -3.00 -9.80
CA PHE A 370 12.87 -4.28 -10.36
C PHE A 370 11.70 -5.26 -10.40
N ALA A 371 10.51 -4.76 -10.73
CA ALA A 371 9.26 -5.50 -10.67
C ALA A 371 9.24 -6.79 -11.52
N SER A 372 10.11 -6.89 -12.53
CA SER A 372 10.18 -8.07 -13.42
C SER A 372 11.32 -9.04 -13.11
N SER A 373 12.19 -8.73 -12.17
CA SER A 373 13.44 -9.47 -11.94
C SER A 373 13.41 -10.41 -10.74
N ASN A 374 12.46 -10.25 -9.82
CA ASN A 374 12.40 -11.10 -8.63
C ASN A 374 11.70 -12.42 -8.93
N LEU A 375 12.30 -13.48 -8.43
CA LEU A 375 11.67 -14.81 -8.38
C LEU A 375 10.73 -14.89 -7.18
N PRO A 376 9.78 -15.84 -7.16
CA PRO A 376 8.95 -16.07 -5.98
C PRO A 376 9.81 -16.29 -4.74
N TYR A 377 9.46 -15.61 -3.67
CA TYR A 377 10.13 -15.67 -2.37
C TYR A 377 9.15 -16.01 -1.26
N GLN A 378 9.67 -16.51 -0.15
CA GLN A 378 8.88 -16.94 0.99
C GLN A 378 8.99 -15.94 2.15
N VAL A 379 7.85 -15.64 2.79
CA VAL A 379 7.76 -14.70 3.91
C VAL A 379 7.58 -15.49 5.21
N PRO A 380 8.54 -15.38 6.16
CA PRO A 380 8.50 -16.15 7.40
C PRO A 380 7.50 -15.60 8.42
N TYR A 381 6.96 -16.46 9.28
CA TYR A 381 6.01 -16.10 10.35
C TYR A 381 6.54 -15.01 11.28
N GLY A 382 7.83 -15.08 11.62
CA GLY A 382 8.46 -14.18 12.57
C GLY A 382 8.43 -12.69 12.22
N VAL A 383 8.17 -12.34 10.96
CA VAL A 383 8.05 -10.91 10.54
C VAL A 383 6.84 -10.21 11.15
N MET A 384 5.80 -10.99 11.54
CA MET A 384 4.57 -10.46 12.14
C MET A 384 4.60 -10.41 13.67
N VAL A 385 5.59 -11.05 14.31
CA VAL A 385 5.63 -11.27 15.76
C VAL A 385 6.54 -10.25 16.41
N PRO A 386 6.04 -9.36 17.28
CA PRO A 386 6.87 -8.40 18.00
C PRO A 386 7.95 -9.09 18.86
N GLU A 387 9.17 -8.55 18.86
CA GLU A 387 10.29 -9.11 19.63
C GLU A 387 10.04 -9.08 21.15
N LYS A 388 9.45 -8.00 21.67
CA LYS A 388 9.35 -7.73 23.11
C LYS A 388 7.92 -7.67 23.66
N LEU A 389 6.92 -7.91 22.83
CA LEU A 389 5.51 -7.90 23.22
C LEU A 389 4.82 -9.17 22.75
N ASP A 390 3.88 -9.65 23.55
CA ASP A 390 3.01 -10.78 23.25
C ASP A 390 1.54 -10.31 23.11
N GLY A 391 0.67 -11.19 22.59
CA GLY A 391 -0.75 -10.86 22.39
C GLY A 391 -1.02 -9.95 21.18
N LEU A 392 -0.03 -9.71 20.32
CA LEU A 392 -0.16 -8.88 19.11
C LEU A 392 0.54 -9.53 17.91
N LEU A 393 -0.14 -9.51 16.76
CA LEU A 393 0.44 -9.78 15.44
C LEU A 393 0.31 -8.54 14.55
N VAL A 394 1.28 -8.35 13.65
CA VAL A 394 1.35 -7.16 12.78
C VAL A 394 1.59 -7.60 11.33
N PRO A 395 0.54 -7.93 10.56
CA PRO A 395 0.69 -8.49 9.21
C PRO A 395 0.89 -7.44 8.09
N VAL A 396 0.79 -6.14 8.38
CA VAL A 396 0.94 -5.06 7.39
C VAL A 396 2.19 -4.23 7.66
N ALA A 397 2.30 -3.60 8.83
CA ALA A 397 3.51 -2.88 9.25
C ALA A 397 4.60 -3.84 9.76
N ILE A 398 4.89 -4.86 8.96
CA ILE A 398 5.72 -6.02 9.29
C ILE A 398 7.19 -5.67 9.52
N SER A 399 7.91 -6.59 10.13
CA SER A 399 9.35 -6.45 10.37
C SER A 399 10.16 -6.66 9.09
N SER A 400 10.66 -5.57 8.57
CA SER A 400 11.51 -5.56 7.38
C SER A 400 12.46 -4.36 7.37
N SER A 401 13.49 -4.42 6.51
CA SER A 401 14.21 -3.24 6.08
C SER A 401 13.34 -2.38 5.15
N HIS A 402 13.76 -1.15 4.87
CA HIS A 402 13.15 -0.30 3.85
C HIS A 402 13.12 -0.99 2.47
N VAL A 403 14.25 -1.58 2.08
CA VAL A 403 14.39 -2.26 0.78
C VAL A 403 13.50 -3.50 0.73
N GLY A 404 13.58 -4.37 1.74
CA GLY A 404 12.74 -5.56 1.83
C GLY A 404 11.23 -5.22 1.84
N TYR A 405 10.84 -4.15 2.55
CA TYR A 405 9.44 -3.70 2.57
C TYR A 405 8.93 -3.28 1.18
N SER A 406 9.80 -2.78 0.32
CA SER A 406 9.44 -2.38 -1.04
C SER A 406 8.89 -3.53 -1.90
N ALA A 407 9.21 -4.78 -1.55
CA ALA A 407 8.65 -6.00 -2.15
C ALA A 407 7.43 -6.52 -1.38
N LEU A 408 7.36 -6.30 -0.06
CA LEU A 408 6.29 -6.83 0.80
C LEU A 408 5.03 -5.95 0.85
N ARG A 409 5.11 -4.68 0.45
CA ARG A 409 4.00 -3.72 0.48
C ARG A 409 2.96 -3.96 -0.62
N TYR A 410 2.43 -5.16 -0.68
CA TYR A 410 1.53 -5.60 -1.72
C TYR A 410 0.30 -6.29 -1.10
N GLU A 411 -0.88 -5.92 -1.55
CA GLU A 411 -2.15 -6.30 -0.91
C GLU A 411 -2.34 -7.82 -0.85
N VAL A 412 -1.88 -8.55 -1.87
CA VAL A 412 -1.95 -10.03 -1.91
C VAL A 412 -1.11 -10.63 -0.78
N ILE A 413 0.12 -10.12 -0.57
CA ILE A 413 1.00 -10.59 0.51
C ILE A 413 0.40 -10.27 1.87
N TRP A 414 -0.09 -9.05 2.08
CA TRP A 414 -0.72 -8.67 3.35
C TRP A 414 -1.95 -9.50 3.66
N THR A 415 -2.74 -9.83 2.64
CA THR A 415 -3.92 -10.69 2.83
C THR A 415 -3.51 -12.11 3.22
N SER A 416 -2.46 -12.67 2.60
CA SER A 416 -1.90 -13.97 2.96
C SER A 416 -1.35 -13.97 4.39
N LEU A 417 -0.62 -12.92 4.77
CA LEU A 417 -0.13 -12.75 6.14
C LEU A 417 -1.28 -12.56 7.14
N GLY A 418 -2.34 -11.86 6.76
CA GLY A 418 -3.56 -11.71 7.56
C GLY A 418 -4.24 -13.05 7.83
N GLN A 419 -4.34 -13.92 6.81
CA GLN A 419 -4.87 -15.27 6.95
C GLN A 419 -4.00 -16.11 7.90
N ALA A 420 -2.69 -16.07 7.73
CA ALA A 420 -1.74 -16.74 8.61
C ALA A 420 -1.82 -16.23 10.06
N ALA A 421 -1.96 -14.91 10.23
CA ALA A 421 -2.13 -14.29 11.55
C ALA A 421 -3.41 -14.76 12.25
N GLY A 422 -4.53 -14.86 11.52
CA GLY A 422 -5.79 -15.39 12.05
C GLY A 422 -5.67 -16.85 12.53
N ILE A 423 -5.07 -17.70 11.70
CA ILE A 423 -4.82 -19.12 12.05
C ILE A 423 -3.92 -19.22 13.30
N ALA A 424 -2.82 -18.46 13.32
CA ALA A 424 -1.89 -18.44 14.45
C ALA A 424 -2.55 -17.93 15.74
N ALA A 425 -3.40 -16.91 15.65
CA ALA A 425 -4.16 -16.39 16.79
C ALA A 425 -5.09 -17.45 17.39
N VAL A 426 -5.84 -18.15 16.55
CA VAL A 426 -6.72 -19.24 16.99
C VAL A 426 -5.92 -20.38 17.65
N GLN A 427 -4.78 -20.76 17.06
CA GLN A 427 -3.91 -21.79 17.63
C GLN A 427 -3.35 -21.37 18.99
N ALA A 428 -2.86 -20.12 19.11
CA ALA A 428 -2.35 -19.57 20.36
C ALA A 428 -3.40 -19.59 21.48
N ILE A 429 -4.64 -19.19 21.12
CA ILE A 429 -5.79 -19.17 22.05
C ILE A 429 -6.16 -20.60 22.49
N LYS A 430 -6.33 -21.54 21.55
CA LYS A 430 -6.73 -22.92 21.85
C LYS A 430 -5.71 -23.68 22.70
N LYS A 431 -4.41 -23.43 22.44
CA LYS A 431 -3.32 -24.10 23.15
C LYS A 431 -2.79 -23.33 24.36
N ASN A 432 -3.38 -22.17 24.66
CA ASN A 432 -2.94 -21.24 25.69
C ASN A 432 -1.41 -20.96 25.63
N ARG A 433 -0.91 -20.67 24.44
CA ARG A 433 0.51 -20.39 24.19
C ARG A 433 0.72 -18.94 23.72
N PRO A 434 1.88 -18.35 24.01
CA PRO A 434 2.24 -17.05 23.43
C PRO A 434 2.40 -17.17 21.91
N LEU A 435 2.15 -16.07 21.17
CA LEU A 435 2.23 -16.04 19.71
C LEU A 435 3.62 -16.43 19.17
N ARG A 436 4.69 -16.10 19.89
CA ARG A 436 6.06 -16.51 19.55
C ARG A 436 6.35 -18.01 19.71
N ALA A 437 5.48 -18.75 20.39
CA ALA A 437 5.60 -20.19 20.59
C ALA A 437 4.53 -20.99 19.84
N VAL A 438 3.88 -20.35 18.85
CA VAL A 438 2.97 -21.01 17.93
C VAL A 438 3.75 -22.03 17.10
N ASP A 439 3.18 -23.19 16.89
CA ASP A 439 3.72 -24.23 16.03
C ASP A 439 3.46 -23.84 14.56
N VAL A 440 4.47 -23.26 13.94
CA VAL A 440 4.37 -22.76 12.56
C VAL A 440 4.07 -23.88 11.56
N GLY A 441 4.58 -25.10 11.80
CA GLY A 441 4.27 -26.26 10.97
C GLY A 441 2.77 -26.59 10.94
N GLN A 442 2.08 -26.44 12.06
CA GLN A 442 0.62 -26.60 12.10
C GLN A 442 -0.11 -25.41 11.43
N VAL A 443 0.43 -24.19 11.50
CA VAL A 443 -0.10 -23.06 10.74
C VAL A 443 0.03 -23.35 9.24
N GLN A 444 1.19 -23.81 8.78
CA GLN A 444 1.43 -24.19 7.39
C GLN A 444 0.46 -25.29 6.92
N GLN A 445 0.24 -26.33 7.71
CA GLN A 445 -0.72 -27.39 7.37
C GLN A 445 -2.13 -26.83 7.16
N GLN A 446 -2.57 -25.88 7.99
CA GLN A 446 -3.88 -25.24 7.84
C GLN A 446 -3.93 -24.31 6.62
N LEU A 447 -2.84 -23.59 6.33
CA LEU A 447 -2.73 -22.76 5.13
C LEU A 447 -2.77 -23.61 3.85
N HIS A 448 -2.03 -24.73 3.82
CA HIS A 448 -2.11 -25.69 2.71
C HIS A 448 -3.52 -26.27 2.52
N ALA A 449 -4.17 -26.68 3.60
CA ALA A 449 -5.53 -27.19 3.55
C ALA A 449 -6.55 -26.14 3.04
N ALA A 450 -6.27 -24.87 3.26
CA ALA A 450 -7.07 -23.75 2.77
C ALA A 450 -6.64 -23.23 1.36
N GLY A 451 -5.66 -23.89 0.72
CA GLY A 451 -5.10 -23.45 -0.57
C GLY A 451 -4.47 -22.04 -0.52
N ALA A 452 -3.86 -21.69 0.62
CA ALA A 452 -3.33 -20.36 0.88
C ALA A 452 -1.80 -20.25 0.73
N ILE A 453 -1.11 -21.37 0.63
CA ILE A 453 0.32 -21.50 0.26
C ILE A 453 0.53 -22.78 -0.54
#